data_6d4b889f0c2afe8444048dd440737a63
#
_entry.id   6d4b889f0c2afe8444048dd440737a63
#
_cell.length_a   1.000
_cell.length_b   1.000
_cell.length_c   1.000
_cell.angle_alpha   90.00
_cell.angle_beta   90.00
_cell.angle_gamma   90.00
#
_symmetry.space_group_name_H-M   'P 1'
#
loop_
_entity.id
_entity.type
_entity.pdbx_description
1 polymer ?
#
loop_
_entity_poly.entity_id
_entity_poly.type
_entity_poly.pdbx_seq_one_letter_code
_entity_poly.pdbx_strand_id
1 'polypeptide(L)'
;MATMQVELVSPEKVIFSGEATQVITRTLGGGEIAFLPGHAPFLGALIESHTRITLADGSVLDVAVHGGFVQVSGTTVSILSDTAELGENVDRPRALRAKEAAEETLRHEQDAEAVAALARAHARLNASGGLAGTPQGQH
;
A
#
# COMPACT_ATOMS: atom_id res chain seq x y z
N MET A 1 7.60 -23.60 6.57
CA MET A 1 6.53 -22.76 6.00
C MET A 1 7.01 -22.20 4.68
N ALA A 2 6.14 -22.23 3.68
CA ALA A 2 6.51 -21.70 2.37
C ALA A 2 6.55 -20.17 2.41
N THR A 3 7.54 -19.60 1.75
CA THR A 3 7.69 -18.15 1.65
C THR A 3 7.89 -17.74 0.21
N MET A 4 7.81 -16.44 -0.02
CA MET A 4 8.13 -15.84 -1.30
C MET A 4 9.03 -14.65 -1.04
N GLN A 5 9.85 -14.32 -2.03
CA GLN A 5 10.71 -13.15 -1.94
C GLN A 5 9.85 -11.94 -2.32
N VAL A 6 9.87 -10.92 -1.49
CA VAL A 6 9.15 -9.68 -1.77
C VAL A 6 10.14 -8.54 -1.90
N GLU A 7 9.99 -7.77 -2.96
CA GLU A 7 10.80 -6.58 -3.18
C GLU A 7 9.89 -5.40 -3.43
N LEU A 8 10.06 -4.37 -2.64
CA LEU A 8 9.33 -3.13 -2.78
C LEU A 8 10.33 -2.04 -3.10
N VAL A 9 10.24 -1.50 -4.30
CA VAL A 9 11.22 -0.51 -4.78
C VAL A 9 10.51 0.73 -5.31
N SER A 10 11.18 1.86 -5.17
CA SER A 10 10.82 3.10 -5.85
C SER A 10 11.97 3.46 -6.79
N PRO A 11 11.79 4.46 -7.67
CA PRO A 11 12.87 4.83 -8.58
C PRO A 11 14.18 5.19 -7.88
N GLU A 12 14.11 5.63 -6.64
CA GLU A 12 15.29 6.12 -5.94
C GLU A 12 15.93 5.09 -5.03
N LYS A 13 15.18 4.07 -4.58
CA LYS A 13 15.75 3.15 -3.59
C LYS A 13 14.92 1.90 -3.45
N VAL A 14 15.54 0.89 -2.83
CA VAL A 14 14.84 -0.30 -2.34
C VAL A 14 14.26 0.06 -0.97
N ILE A 15 12.95 -0.05 -0.83
CA ILE A 15 12.27 0.27 0.42
C ILE A 15 12.22 -0.95 1.32
N PHE A 16 12.01 -2.12 0.73
CA PHE A 16 12.00 -3.39 1.47
C PHE A 16 12.41 -4.52 0.55
N SER A 17 13.15 -5.47 1.10
CA SER A 17 13.50 -6.72 0.42
C SER A 17 13.58 -7.81 1.48
N GLY A 18 12.85 -8.89 1.31
CA GLY A 18 12.87 -9.97 2.28
C GLY A 18 11.83 -11.05 1.99
N GLU A 19 11.76 -12.04 2.86
CA GLU A 19 10.83 -13.15 2.71
C GLU A 19 9.53 -12.88 3.43
N ALA A 20 8.43 -13.25 2.78
CA ALA A 20 7.10 -13.03 3.29
C ALA A 20 6.21 -14.23 3.05
N THR A 21 5.14 -14.32 3.79
CA THR A 21 4.13 -15.38 3.62
C THR A 21 2.88 -14.87 2.93
N GLN A 22 2.70 -13.55 2.89
CA GLN A 22 1.52 -12.97 2.26
C GLN A 22 1.76 -11.50 1.92
N VAL A 23 1.21 -11.06 0.79
CA VAL A 23 1.16 -9.65 0.42
C VAL A 23 -0.27 -9.32 0.03
N ILE A 24 -0.85 -8.30 0.65
CA ILE A 24 -2.19 -7.82 0.31
C ILE A 24 -2.05 -6.41 -0.23
N THR A 25 -2.58 -6.17 -1.42
CA THR A 25 -2.51 -4.85 -2.04
C THR A 25 -3.78 -4.60 -2.85
N ARG A 26 -3.90 -3.42 -3.45
CA ARG A 26 -5.05 -3.09 -4.28
C ARG A 26 -4.62 -2.73 -5.68
N THR A 27 -5.28 -3.35 -6.65
CA THR A 27 -4.99 -3.15 -8.05
C THR A 27 -6.10 -2.38 -8.73
N LEU A 28 -5.73 -1.69 -9.80
CA LEU A 28 -6.68 -0.95 -10.61
C LEU A 28 -7.60 -1.96 -11.32
N GLY A 29 -8.89 -1.85 -11.07
CA GLY A 29 -9.88 -2.72 -11.70
C GLY A 29 -10.03 -4.09 -11.06
N GLY A 30 -9.07 -4.54 -10.27
CA GLY A 30 -9.10 -5.86 -9.64
C GLY A 30 -9.46 -5.84 -8.17
N GLY A 31 -9.47 -4.66 -7.56
CA GLY A 31 -9.72 -4.52 -6.13
C GLY A 31 -8.58 -5.07 -5.29
N GLU A 32 -8.91 -5.46 -4.08
CA GLU A 32 -7.92 -6.01 -3.16
C GLU A 32 -7.56 -7.43 -3.58
N ILE A 33 -6.26 -7.72 -3.56
CA ILE A 33 -5.76 -9.04 -3.92
C ILE A 33 -4.69 -9.47 -2.92
N ALA A 34 -4.71 -10.76 -2.59
CA ALA A 34 -3.73 -11.35 -1.69
C ALA A 34 -2.85 -12.31 -2.48
N PHE A 35 -1.54 -12.14 -2.37
CA PHE A 35 -0.58 -13.05 -2.99
C PHE A 35 0.00 -13.94 -1.91
N LEU A 36 -0.10 -15.23 -2.13
CA LEU A 36 0.46 -16.26 -1.24
C LEU A 36 1.54 -17.01 -1.99
N PRO A 37 2.43 -17.72 -1.30
CA PRO A 37 3.43 -18.53 -1.98
C PRO A 37 2.77 -19.49 -2.95
N GLY A 38 3.29 -19.55 -4.18
CA GLY A 38 2.71 -20.37 -5.23
C GLY A 38 1.63 -19.69 -6.06
N HIS A 39 1.39 -18.42 -5.84
CA HIS A 39 0.42 -17.69 -6.65
C HIS A 39 0.81 -17.71 -8.13
N ALA A 40 -0.20 -17.82 -9.00
CA ALA A 40 0.04 -17.80 -10.44
C ALA A 40 0.68 -16.47 -10.86
N PRO A 41 1.42 -16.46 -11.97
CA PRO A 41 2.00 -15.22 -12.47
C PRO A 41 0.94 -14.13 -12.65
N PHE A 42 1.32 -12.91 -12.29
CA PHE A 42 0.38 -11.79 -12.31
C PHE A 42 1.14 -10.49 -12.58
N LEU A 43 0.49 -9.60 -13.29
CA LEU A 43 1.00 -8.24 -13.49
C LEU A 43 -0.19 -7.30 -13.44
N GLY A 44 -0.13 -6.30 -12.59
CA GLY A 44 -1.24 -5.35 -12.47
C GLY A 44 -0.78 -3.99 -12.00
N ALA A 45 -1.57 -2.98 -12.34
CA ALA A 45 -1.34 -1.62 -11.88
C ALA A 45 -1.89 -1.46 -10.47
N LEU A 46 -1.18 -0.69 -9.65
CA LEU A 46 -1.57 -0.41 -8.28
C LEU A 46 -2.27 0.92 -8.20
N ILE A 47 -3.25 1.01 -7.30
CA ILE A 47 -3.86 2.30 -6.97
C ILE A 47 -3.26 2.84 -5.68
N GLU A 48 -3.54 4.09 -5.38
CA GLU A 48 -3.21 4.68 -4.09
C GLU A 48 -3.85 3.85 -3.00
N SER A 49 -3.04 3.16 -2.19
CA SER A 49 -3.61 2.25 -1.20
C SER A 49 -2.59 1.83 -0.16
N HIS A 50 -3.11 1.14 0.84
CA HIS A 50 -2.33 0.50 1.88
C HIS A 50 -2.00 -0.92 1.45
N THR A 51 -0.72 -1.26 1.45
CA THR A 51 -0.23 -2.61 1.18
C THR A 51 0.27 -3.21 2.48
N ARG A 52 -0.09 -4.45 2.72
CA ARG A 52 0.34 -5.17 3.92
C ARG A 52 1.17 -6.38 3.53
N ILE A 53 2.37 -6.46 4.10
CA ILE A 53 3.30 -7.56 3.86
C ILE A 53 3.45 -8.32 5.19
N THR A 54 3.07 -9.59 5.20
CA THR A 54 3.28 -10.44 6.38
C THR A 54 4.61 -11.14 6.19
N LEU A 55 5.55 -10.88 7.07
CA LEU A 55 6.90 -11.39 6.96
C LEU A 55 7.01 -12.84 7.43
N ALA A 56 8.13 -13.47 7.12
CA ALA A 56 8.34 -14.89 7.44
C ALA A 56 8.28 -15.15 8.95
N ASP A 57 8.65 -14.17 9.77
CA ASP A 57 8.62 -14.32 11.23
C ASP A 57 7.24 -14.01 11.83
N GLY A 58 6.25 -13.71 11.00
CA GLY A 58 4.90 -13.41 11.44
C GLY A 58 4.63 -11.94 11.69
N SER A 59 5.66 -11.09 11.68
CA SER A 59 5.45 -9.66 11.84
C SER A 59 4.83 -9.07 10.57
N VAL A 60 4.27 -7.89 10.69
CA VAL A 60 3.56 -7.23 9.59
C VAL A 60 4.22 -5.91 9.27
N LEU A 61 4.42 -5.68 7.98
CA LEU A 61 4.92 -4.43 7.46
C LEU A 61 3.79 -3.75 6.69
N ASP A 62 3.41 -2.56 7.12
CA ASP A 62 2.37 -1.77 6.46
C ASP A 62 3.01 -0.64 5.66
N VAL A 63 2.55 -0.46 4.44
CA VAL A 63 3.14 0.49 3.49
C VAL A 63 2.05 1.29 2.80
N ALA A 64 2.24 2.59 2.71
CA ALA A 64 1.40 3.43 1.85
C ALA A 64 2.03 3.42 0.46
N VAL A 65 1.30 2.91 -0.52
CA VAL A 65 1.78 2.79 -1.91
C VAL A 65 1.01 3.79 -2.77
N HIS A 66 1.74 4.59 -3.51
CA HIS A 66 1.18 5.67 -4.31
C HIS A 66 1.35 5.36 -5.80
N GLY A 67 0.58 4.38 -6.29
CA GLY A 67 0.64 3.97 -7.69
C GLY A 67 1.79 3.01 -7.98
N GLY A 68 1.92 2.62 -9.23
CA GLY A 68 2.95 1.71 -9.67
C GLY A 68 2.41 0.39 -10.15
N PHE A 69 3.21 -0.65 -10.05
CA PHE A 69 2.86 -1.99 -10.54
C PHE A 69 3.26 -3.06 -9.54
N VAL A 70 2.52 -4.16 -9.56
CA VAL A 70 2.91 -5.38 -8.87
C VAL A 70 3.08 -6.49 -9.89
N GLN A 71 4.16 -7.25 -9.75
CA GLN A 71 4.44 -8.40 -10.60
C GLN A 71 4.72 -9.61 -9.74
N VAL A 72 4.04 -10.72 -10.03
CA VAL A 72 4.29 -12.00 -9.40
C VAL A 72 4.89 -12.92 -10.45
N SER A 73 6.07 -13.45 -10.17
CA SER A 73 6.77 -14.34 -11.09
C SER A 73 7.53 -15.38 -10.27
N GLY A 74 7.17 -16.66 -10.45
CA GLY A 74 7.77 -17.74 -9.68
C GLY A 74 7.51 -17.55 -8.20
N THR A 75 8.59 -17.41 -7.43
CA THR A 75 8.49 -17.21 -5.98
C THR A 75 8.75 -15.78 -5.56
N THR A 76 8.71 -14.84 -6.50
CA THR A 76 9.02 -13.43 -6.23
C THR A 76 7.82 -12.53 -6.49
N VAL A 77 7.54 -11.64 -5.54
CA VAL A 77 6.56 -10.57 -5.71
C VAL A 77 7.34 -9.26 -5.74
N SER A 78 7.25 -8.54 -6.85
CA SER A 78 7.93 -7.25 -7.02
C SER A 78 6.90 -6.15 -7.06
N ILE A 79 7.06 -5.17 -6.19
CA ILE A 79 6.21 -3.98 -6.17
C ILE A 79 7.09 -2.80 -6.57
N LEU A 80 6.76 -2.20 -7.72
CA LEU A 80 7.46 -1.03 -8.21
C LEU A 80 6.52 0.14 -8.04
N SER A 81 6.78 0.96 -7.07
CA SER A 81 5.90 2.09 -6.76
C SER A 81 6.55 3.40 -7.15
N ASP A 82 5.75 4.34 -7.63
CA ASP A 82 6.25 5.68 -7.91
C ASP A 82 6.73 6.33 -6.62
N THR A 83 5.97 6.15 -5.55
CA THR A 83 6.31 6.61 -4.22
C THR A 83 5.70 5.64 -3.22
N ALA A 84 6.48 5.24 -2.22
CA ALA A 84 5.97 4.39 -1.16
C ALA A 84 6.57 4.81 0.16
N GLU A 85 5.79 4.66 1.22
CA GLU A 85 6.21 5.06 2.56
C GLU A 85 5.86 3.95 3.55
N LEU A 86 6.80 3.59 4.42
CA LEU A 86 6.48 2.68 5.52
C LEU A 86 5.49 3.38 6.45
N GLY A 87 4.51 2.62 6.94
CA GLY A 87 3.47 3.17 7.82
C GLY A 87 4.04 3.86 9.05
N GLU A 88 5.12 3.30 9.61
CA GLU A 88 5.76 3.88 10.78
C GLU A 88 6.41 5.24 10.51
N ASN A 89 6.68 5.56 9.24
CA ASN A 89 7.30 6.82 8.86
C ASN A 89 6.29 7.86 8.38
N VAL A 90 5.01 7.54 8.39
CA VAL A 90 3.96 8.46 7.94
C VAL A 90 3.77 9.56 8.99
N ASP A 91 3.73 10.80 8.51
CA ASP A 91 3.39 11.96 9.34
C ASP A 91 1.86 12.01 9.42
N ARG A 92 1.29 11.41 10.47
CA ARG A 92 -0.17 11.31 10.62
C ARG A 92 -0.87 12.68 10.72
N PRO A 93 -0.39 13.62 11.54
CA PRO A 93 -1.05 14.94 11.59
C PRO A 93 -1.10 15.60 10.23
N ARG A 94 -0.03 15.52 9.45
CA ARG A 94 0.00 16.09 8.11
C ARG A 94 -0.99 15.36 7.18
N ALA A 95 -1.06 14.04 7.26
CA ALA A 95 -1.97 13.24 6.46
C ALA A 95 -3.43 13.57 6.80
N LEU A 96 -3.73 13.77 8.09
CA LEU A 96 -5.07 14.17 8.52
C LEU A 96 -5.44 15.54 7.97
N ARG A 97 -4.51 16.48 8.01
CA ARG A 97 -4.77 17.83 7.47
C ARG A 97 -5.00 17.77 5.96
N ALA A 98 -4.22 16.95 5.25
CA ALA A 98 -4.39 16.78 3.82
C ALA A 98 -5.75 16.17 3.49
N LYS A 99 -6.18 15.19 4.29
CA LYS A 99 -7.48 14.57 4.14
C LYS A 99 -8.60 15.60 4.31
N GLU A 100 -8.53 16.39 5.38
CA GLU A 100 -9.55 17.38 5.66
C GLU A 100 -9.61 18.47 4.59
N ALA A 101 -8.45 18.90 4.10
CA ALA A 101 -8.40 19.91 3.04
C ALA A 101 -9.01 19.36 1.75
N ALA A 102 -8.71 18.13 1.39
CA ALA A 102 -9.27 17.51 0.19
C ALA A 102 -10.77 17.32 0.31
N GLU A 103 -11.25 16.89 1.48
CA GLU A 103 -12.67 16.74 1.72
C GLU A 103 -13.39 18.07 1.63
N GLU A 104 -12.80 19.12 2.15
CA GLU A 104 -13.38 20.47 2.08
C GLU A 104 -13.51 20.91 0.63
N THR A 105 -12.48 20.75 -0.18
CA THR A 105 -12.53 21.09 -1.59
C THR A 105 -13.65 20.31 -2.30
N LEU A 106 -13.76 19.01 -2.01
CA LEU A 106 -14.74 18.14 -2.67
C LEU A 106 -16.18 18.42 -2.25
N ARG A 107 -16.41 19.13 -1.14
CA ARG A 107 -17.77 19.55 -0.77
C ARG A 107 -18.30 20.62 -1.70
N HIS A 108 -17.42 21.34 -2.36
CA HIS A 108 -17.80 22.51 -3.13
C HIS A 108 -17.63 22.35 -4.63
N GLU A 109 -16.78 21.45 -5.06
CA GLU A 109 -16.53 21.28 -6.48
C GLU A 109 -15.93 19.90 -6.79
N GLN A 110 -16.05 19.50 -8.05
CA GLN A 110 -15.34 18.32 -8.56
C GLN A 110 -13.92 18.76 -8.87
N ASP A 111 -12.95 18.08 -8.29
CA ASP A 111 -11.55 18.44 -8.45
C ASP A 111 -10.72 17.16 -8.44
N ALA A 112 -10.12 16.84 -9.59
CA ALA A 112 -9.36 15.59 -9.74
C ALA A 112 -8.16 15.55 -8.80
N GLU A 113 -7.49 16.68 -8.58
CA GLU A 113 -6.35 16.69 -7.65
C GLU A 113 -6.81 16.47 -6.22
N ALA A 114 -7.97 17.00 -5.83
CA ALA A 114 -8.50 16.76 -4.49
C ALA A 114 -8.87 15.30 -4.30
N VAL A 115 -9.42 14.64 -5.33
CA VAL A 115 -9.71 13.20 -5.27
C VAL A 115 -8.41 12.42 -5.08
N ALA A 116 -7.38 12.75 -5.84
CA ALA A 116 -6.08 12.09 -5.73
C ALA A 116 -5.44 12.34 -4.36
N ALA A 117 -5.51 13.58 -3.88
CA ALA A 117 -4.95 13.93 -2.58
C ALA A 117 -5.65 13.19 -1.45
N LEU A 118 -6.98 13.02 -1.56
CA LEU A 118 -7.74 12.27 -0.56
C LEU A 118 -7.32 10.80 -0.56
N ALA A 119 -7.15 10.21 -1.74
CA ALA A 119 -6.72 8.82 -1.84
C ALA A 119 -5.33 8.62 -1.23
N ARG A 120 -4.40 9.55 -1.48
CA ARG A 120 -3.06 9.48 -0.89
C ARG A 120 -3.13 9.58 0.64
N ALA A 121 -3.97 10.50 1.14
CA ALA A 121 -4.12 10.68 2.59
C ALA A 121 -4.69 9.42 3.24
N HIS A 122 -5.70 8.81 2.62
CA HIS A 122 -6.27 7.57 3.13
C HIS A 122 -5.25 6.45 3.14
N ALA A 123 -4.44 6.32 2.08
CA ALA A 123 -3.40 5.30 2.02
C ALA A 123 -2.40 5.47 3.17
N ARG A 124 -1.97 6.71 3.42
CA ARG A 124 -1.04 7.01 4.51
C ARG A 124 -1.64 6.71 5.88
N LEU A 125 -2.87 7.15 6.10
CA LEU A 125 -3.52 6.94 7.39
C LEU A 125 -3.77 5.45 7.64
N ASN A 126 -4.22 4.72 6.64
CA ASN A 126 -4.44 3.28 6.78
C ASN A 126 -3.14 2.54 7.05
N ALA A 127 -2.06 2.90 6.36
CA ALA A 127 -0.76 2.27 6.56
C ALA A 127 -0.19 2.57 7.94
N SER A 128 -0.48 3.73 8.50
CA SER A 128 0.09 4.16 9.77
C SER A 128 -0.72 3.74 10.99
N GLY A 129 -1.71 2.85 10.82
CA GLY A 129 -2.49 2.37 11.95
C GLY A 129 -3.98 2.55 11.78
N GLY A 130 -4.39 3.05 10.63
CA GLY A 130 -5.78 3.24 10.30
C GLY A 130 -6.37 4.51 10.87
N LEU A 131 -7.63 4.73 10.54
CA LEU A 131 -8.38 5.87 11.02
C LEU A 131 -9.09 5.50 12.31
N ALA A 132 -9.27 6.51 13.17
CA ALA A 132 -10.05 6.34 14.40
C ALA A 132 -9.58 5.16 15.26
N GLY A 133 -8.31 4.85 15.19
CA GLY A 133 -7.77 3.77 16.01
C GLY A 133 -8.16 2.38 15.57
N THR A 134 -8.64 2.21 14.35
CA THR A 134 -9.00 0.88 13.85
C THR A 134 -7.77 -0.02 13.84
N PRO A 135 -7.80 -1.14 14.55
CA PRO A 135 -6.66 -2.04 14.57
C PRO A 135 -6.44 -2.68 13.21
N GLN A 136 -5.18 -2.73 12.78
CA GLN A 136 -4.83 -3.28 11.49
C GLN A 136 -5.09 -4.78 11.39
N GLY A 137 -4.96 -5.49 12.47
CA GLY A 137 -5.09 -6.93 12.47
C GLY A 137 -6.51 -7.45 12.47
N GLN A 138 -7.49 -6.62 12.36
CA GLN A 138 -8.90 -7.03 12.46
C GLN A 138 -9.57 -7.28 11.12
N HIS A 139 -8.84 -7.45 10.11
CA HIS A 139 -9.42 -7.62 8.78
C HIS A 139 -9.29 -9.02 8.26
#